data_f671104a7318dbe902c6f1ad714bb3eb
#
_entry.id   f671104a7318dbe902c6f1ad714bb3eb
#
_cell.length_a   1.000
_cell.length_b   1.000
_cell.length_c   1.000
_cell.angle_alpha   90.00
_cell.angle_beta   90.00
_cell.angle_gamma   90.00
#
_symmetry.space_group_name_H-M   'P 1'
#
loop_
_entity.id
_entity.type
_entity.pdbx_description
1 polymer ?
#
loop_
_entity_poly.entity_id
_entity_poly.type
_entity_poly.pdbx_seq_one_letter_code
_entity_poly.pdbx_strand_id
1 'polypeptide(L)'
;KLPGFLLAAGAGAALWAGSALLAGWLLRSEVLGAIALLESHLGGVIWVVAIVLAVWLAWKLWQKYRFRALHAVPHITPVELLAALESLEPPRVLDLRGPVMVAERGPIPGAVVTDLGRLMSSVADWPKDTPIVTLCACPEDVSSRAAAKKLLDAGYLSVRPLRGGFDAWAAAGEAQGQLY
;
A
#
# COMPACT_ATOMS: atom_id res chain seq x y z
N LYS A 1 63.29 8.65 -47.32
CA LYS A 1 62.85 8.74 -45.92
C LYS A 1 61.57 7.92 -45.66
N LEU A 2 60.79 7.50 -46.69
CA LEU A 2 59.59 6.68 -46.57
C LEU A 2 59.86 5.27 -46.05
N PRO A 3 60.90 4.54 -46.49
CA PRO A 3 61.14 3.16 -46.02
C PRO A 3 61.49 3.09 -44.54
N GLY A 4 62.26 4.04 -44.02
CA GLY A 4 62.56 4.07 -42.58
C GLY A 4 61.34 4.34 -41.69
N PHE A 5 60.41 5.14 -42.16
CA PHE A 5 59.15 5.38 -41.47
C PHE A 5 58.24 4.11 -41.44
N LEU A 6 58.14 3.43 -42.58
CA LEU A 6 57.33 2.20 -42.67
C LEU A 6 57.88 1.06 -41.80
N LEU A 7 59.25 0.96 -41.75
CA LEU A 7 59.89 -0.02 -40.87
C LEU A 7 59.67 0.29 -39.38
N ALA A 8 59.81 1.56 -39.00
CA ALA A 8 59.54 1.94 -37.60
C ALA A 8 58.07 1.77 -37.18
N ALA A 9 57.16 2.18 -38.06
CA ALA A 9 55.73 2.02 -37.82
C ALA A 9 55.32 0.54 -37.77
N GLY A 10 55.86 -0.29 -38.69
CA GLY A 10 55.63 -1.73 -38.71
C GLY A 10 56.17 -2.45 -37.45
N ALA A 11 57.41 -2.07 -37.05
CA ALA A 11 57.97 -2.60 -35.78
C ALA A 11 57.18 -2.19 -34.56
N GLY A 12 56.71 -0.93 -34.48
CA GLY A 12 55.83 -0.47 -33.39
C GLY A 12 54.48 -1.20 -33.34
N ALA A 13 53.86 -1.40 -34.49
CA ALA A 13 52.61 -2.14 -34.59
C ALA A 13 52.80 -3.64 -34.21
N ALA A 14 53.90 -4.25 -34.66
CA ALA A 14 54.18 -5.66 -34.29
C ALA A 14 54.50 -5.82 -32.80
N LEU A 15 55.22 -4.87 -32.21
CA LEU A 15 55.49 -4.86 -30.77
C LEU A 15 54.18 -4.69 -29.97
N TRP A 16 53.35 -3.78 -30.37
CA TRP A 16 52.07 -3.53 -29.68
C TRP A 16 51.12 -4.72 -29.82
N ALA A 17 50.91 -5.24 -31.01
CA ALA A 17 50.08 -6.39 -31.26
C ALA A 17 50.66 -7.67 -30.59
N GLY A 18 51.95 -7.88 -30.69
CA GLY A 18 52.66 -8.99 -30.07
C GLY A 18 52.57 -8.98 -28.55
N SER A 19 52.71 -7.81 -27.91
CA SER A 19 52.56 -7.69 -26.46
C SER A 19 51.14 -7.97 -25.99
N ALA A 20 50.14 -7.47 -26.73
CA ALA A 20 48.73 -7.72 -26.43
C ALA A 20 48.37 -9.22 -26.58
N LEU A 21 48.85 -9.88 -27.63
CA LEU A 21 48.63 -11.31 -27.84
C LEU A 21 49.33 -12.15 -26.78
N LEU A 22 50.56 -11.80 -26.41
CA LEU A 22 51.31 -12.49 -25.37
C LEU A 22 50.63 -12.34 -24.01
N ALA A 23 50.18 -11.12 -23.66
CA ALA A 23 49.43 -10.87 -22.43
C ALA A 23 48.14 -11.67 -22.40
N GLY A 24 47.39 -11.70 -23.51
CA GLY A 24 46.15 -12.49 -23.63
C GLY A 24 46.40 -13.99 -23.50
N TRP A 25 47.53 -14.48 -24.06
CA TRP A 25 47.92 -15.90 -23.94
C TRP A 25 48.36 -16.27 -22.50
N LEU A 26 49.14 -15.43 -21.85
CA LEU A 26 49.61 -15.64 -20.47
C LEU A 26 48.47 -15.55 -19.46
N LEU A 27 47.50 -14.68 -19.66
CA LEU A 27 46.37 -14.45 -18.75
C LEU A 27 45.18 -15.34 -19.07
N ARG A 28 45.22 -16.14 -20.13
CA ARG A 28 44.09 -16.94 -20.60
C ARG A 28 43.52 -17.87 -19.52
N SER A 29 44.39 -18.54 -18.77
CA SER A 29 43.98 -19.47 -17.71
C SER A 29 43.28 -18.77 -16.55
N GLU A 30 43.81 -17.63 -16.15
CA GLU A 30 43.26 -16.83 -15.07
C GLU A 30 41.90 -16.21 -15.45
N VAL A 31 41.79 -15.69 -16.67
CA VAL A 31 40.53 -15.13 -17.18
C VAL A 31 39.45 -16.23 -17.33
N LEU A 32 39.81 -17.37 -17.90
CA LEU A 32 38.87 -18.50 -18.04
C LEU A 32 38.46 -19.07 -16.67
N GLY A 33 39.39 -19.13 -15.72
CA GLY A 33 39.09 -19.52 -14.35
C GLY A 33 38.12 -18.55 -13.64
N ALA A 34 38.35 -17.24 -13.81
CA ALA A 34 37.48 -16.22 -13.28
C ALA A 34 36.08 -16.28 -13.90
N ILE A 35 35.98 -16.51 -15.22
CA ILE A 35 34.69 -16.69 -15.91
C ILE A 35 33.96 -17.93 -15.39
N ALA A 36 34.65 -19.07 -15.24
CA ALA A 36 34.05 -20.30 -14.73
C ALA A 36 33.55 -20.16 -13.28
N LEU A 37 34.31 -19.46 -12.43
CA LEU A 37 33.89 -19.10 -11.08
C LEU A 37 32.64 -18.21 -11.10
N LEU A 38 32.60 -17.22 -11.96
CA LEU A 38 31.46 -16.32 -12.12
C LEU A 38 30.21 -17.08 -12.60
N GLU A 39 30.36 -17.96 -13.59
CA GLU A 39 29.26 -18.79 -14.10
C GLU A 39 28.72 -19.75 -13.05
N SER A 40 29.58 -20.37 -12.22
CA SER A 40 29.13 -21.27 -11.15
C SER A 40 28.30 -20.57 -10.06
N HIS A 41 28.56 -19.29 -9.82
CA HIS A 41 27.79 -18.48 -8.85
C HIS A 41 26.63 -17.71 -9.47
N LEU A 42 26.68 -17.37 -10.76
CA LEU A 42 25.59 -16.65 -11.44
C LEU A 42 24.27 -17.43 -11.39
N GLY A 43 24.29 -18.76 -11.54
CA GLY A 43 23.10 -19.58 -11.41
C GLY A 43 22.41 -19.40 -10.06
N GLY A 44 23.17 -19.45 -8.97
CA GLY A 44 22.63 -19.25 -7.61
C GLY A 44 22.11 -17.83 -7.39
N VAL A 45 22.85 -16.80 -7.84
CA VAL A 45 22.46 -15.40 -7.71
C VAL A 45 21.18 -15.12 -8.49
N ILE A 46 21.04 -15.64 -9.70
CA ILE A 46 19.83 -15.47 -10.52
C ILE A 46 18.61 -16.06 -9.80
N TRP A 47 18.73 -17.26 -9.22
CA TRP A 47 17.65 -17.88 -8.46
C TRP A 47 17.28 -17.08 -7.20
N VAL A 48 18.25 -16.55 -6.46
CA VAL A 48 18.00 -15.70 -5.29
C VAL A 48 17.27 -14.43 -5.70
N VAL A 49 17.71 -13.74 -6.76
CA VAL A 49 17.05 -12.55 -7.29
C VAL A 49 15.62 -12.86 -7.76
N ALA A 50 15.43 -13.98 -8.46
CA ALA A 50 14.10 -14.40 -8.92
C ALA A 50 13.14 -14.67 -7.75
N ILE A 51 13.62 -15.33 -6.68
CA ILE A 51 12.82 -15.60 -5.48
C ILE A 51 12.46 -14.29 -4.77
N VAL A 52 13.41 -13.38 -4.59
CA VAL A 52 13.17 -12.07 -3.96
C VAL A 52 12.14 -11.25 -4.74
N LEU A 53 12.28 -11.21 -6.07
CA LEU A 53 11.30 -10.55 -6.95
C LEU A 53 9.92 -11.21 -6.89
N ALA A 54 9.86 -12.53 -6.86
CA ALA A 54 8.59 -13.26 -6.74
C ALA A 54 7.89 -12.98 -5.41
N VAL A 55 8.63 -12.99 -4.29
CA VAL A 55 8.12 -12.67 -2.95
C VAL A 55 7.65 -11.21 -2.90
N TRP A 56 8.43 -10.26 -3.42
CA TRP A 56 8.07 -8.86 -3.48
C TRP A 56 6.79 -8.62 -4.31
N LEU A 57 6.70 -9.27 -5.48
CA LEU A 57 5.53 -9.17 -6.35
C LEU A 57 4.29 -9.79 -5.68
N ALA A 58 4.42 -10.95 -5.07
CA ALA A 58 3.35 -11.61 -4.32
C ALA A 58 2.85 -10.72 -3.16
N TRP A 59 3.76 -10.10 -2.42
CA TRP A 59 3.42 -9.16 -1.35
C TRP A 59 2.70 -7.92 -1.88
N LYS A 60 3.17 -7.35 -2.99
CA LYS A 60 2.54 -6.19 -3.65
C LYS A 60 1.14 -6.52 -4.18
N LEU A 61 0.96 -7.70 -4.77
CA LEU A 61 -0.34 -8.19 -5.20
C LEU A 61 -1.28 -8.41 -3.99
N TRP A 62 -0.79 -9.02 -2.92
CA TRP A 62 -1.56 -9.21 -1.70
C TRP A 62 -2.01 -7.89 -1.06
N GLN A 63 -1.14 -6.88 -0.99
CA GLN A 63 -1.54 -5.53 -0.58
C GLN A 63 -2.68 -4.99 -1.46
N LYS A 64 -2.55 -5.11 -2.80
CA LYS A 64 -3.56 -4.66 -3.75
C LYS A 64 -4.91 -5.38 -3.55
N TYR A 65 -4.89 -6.69 -3.28
CA TYR A 65 -6.11 -7.45 -2.98
C TYR A 65 -6.75 -7.01 -1.67
N ARG A 66 -5.96 -6.79 -0.63
CA ARG A 66 -6.48 -6.24 0.65
C ARG A 66 -7.14 -4.87 0.47
N PHE A 67 -6.50 -3.96 -0.29
CA PHE A 67 -7.08 -2.65 -0.59
C PHE A 67 -8.39 -2.76 -1.39
N ARG A 68 -8.45 -3.62 -2.40
CA ARG A 68 -9.68 -3.83 -3.18
C ARG A 68 -10.83 -4.36 -2.33
N ALA A 69 -10.58 -5.25 -1.39
CA ALA A 69 -11.60 -5.76 -0.47
C ALA A 69 -12.18 -4.65 0.44
N LEU A 70 -11.36 -3.67 0.83
CA LEU A 70 -11.80 -2.48 1.58
C LEU A 70 -12.63 -1.52 0.72
N HIS A 71 -12.36 -1.41 -0.57
CA HIS A 71 -13.11 -0.58 -1.51
C HIS A 71 -14.44 -1.19 -1.95
N ALA A 72 -14.65 -2.49 -1.74
CA ALA A 72 -15.89 -3.16 -2.10
C ALA A 72 -17.05 -2.93 -1.11
N VAL A 73 -16.77 -2.36 0.07
CA VAL A 73 -17.81 -2.06 1.06
C VAL A 73 -18.64 -0.87 0.58
N PRO A 74 -19.97 -1.01 0.44
CA PRO A 74 -20.82 0.10 0.00
C PRO A 74 -20.78 1.24 1.01
N HIS A 75 -20.55 2.46 0.52
CA HIS A 75 -20.47 3.67 1.32
C HIS A 75 -21.84 4.32 1.48
N ILE A 76 -22.02 5.06 2.57
CA ILE A 76 -23.11 6.01 2.75
C ILE A 76 -22.57 7.43 2.51
N THR A 77 -23.33 8.30 1.85
CA THR A 77 -22.99 9.70 1.70
C THR A 77 -23.40 10.51 2.94
N PRO A 78 -22.79 11.70 3.20
CA PRO A 78 -23.19 12.55 4.32
C PRO A 78 -24.66 12.93 4.30
N VAL A 79 -25.20 13.24 3.12
CA VAL A 79 -26.62 13.61 2.96
C VAL A 79 -27.55 12.43 3.29
N GLU A 80 -27.21 11.22 2.82
CA GLU A 80 -27.93 10.00 3.15
C GLU A 80 -27.85 9.69 4.65
N LEU A 81 -26.71 9.93 5.31
CA LEU A 81 -26.58 9.74 6.75
C LEU A 81 -27.46 10.71 7.53
N LEU A 82 -27.46 12.01 7.17
CA LEU A 82 -28.31 13.00 7.82
C LEU A 82 -29.78 12.61 7.71
N ALA A 83 -30.25 12.22 6.53
CA ALA A 83 -31.61 11.75 6.33
C ALA A 83 -31.89 10.42 7.11
N ALA A 84 -30.90 9.53 7.18
CA ALA A 84 -31.08 8.27 7.94
C ALA A 84 -31.12 8.48 9.46
N LEU A 85 -30.45 9.50 9.99
CA LEU A 85 -30.50 9.84 11.41
C LEU A 85 -31.87 10.40 11.85
N GLU A 86 -32.65 10.95 10.91
CA GLU A 86 -34.02 11.44 11.14
C GLU A 86 -35.08 10.32 10.94
N SER A 87 -34.68 9.12 10.53
CA SER A 87 -35.60 8.02 10.29
C SER A 87 -36.11 7.37 11.60
N LEU A 88 -37.15 6.54 11.50
CA LEU A 88 -37.71 5.78 12.65
C LEU A 88 -36.70 4.79 13.25
N GLU A 89 -35.79 4.29 12.44
CA GLU A 89 -34.70 3.38 12.86
C GLU A 89 -33.34 3.96 12.45
N PRO A 90 -32.82 4.94 13.20
CA PRO A 90 -31.57 5.59 12.86
C PRO A 90 -30.39 4.62 12.99
N PRO A 91 -29.41 4.67 12.07
CA PRO A 91 -28.21 3.86 12.16
C PRO A 91 -27.38 4.28 13.37
N ARG A 92 -26.70 3.31 13.99
CA ARG A 92 -25.72 3.58 15.02
C ARG A 92 -24.40 4.05 14.39
N VAL A 93 -23.88 5.16 14.87
CA VAL A 93 -22.66 5.77 14.33
C VAL A 93 -21.46 5.38 15.20
N LEU A 94 -20.42 4.85 14.59
CA LEU A 94 -19.14 4.56 15.21
C LEU A 94 -18.09 5.58 14.75
N ASP A 95 -17.63 6.41 15.67
CA ASP A 95 -16.64 7.44 15.44
C ASP A 95 -15.24 6.90 15.77
N LEU A 96 -14.43 6.67 14.74
CA LEU A 96 -13.05 6.17 14.88
C LEU A 96 -12.03 7.31 14.94
N ARG A 97 -12.45 8.55 15.12
CA ARG A 97 -11.55 9.66 15.44
C ARG A 97 -10.97 9.43 16.85
N GLY A 98 -9.70 9.75 17.05
CA GLY A 98 -9.11 9.70 18.38
C GLY A 98 -9.78 10.72 19.33
N PRO A 99 -9.72 10.49 20.67
CA PRO A 99 -10.38 11.33 21.66
C PRO A 99 -9.95 12.81 21.58
N VAL A 100 -8.71 13.08 21.21
CA VAL A 100 -8.21 14.47 21.03
C VAL A 100 -8.98 15.16 19.91
N MET A 101 -9.13 14.53 18.76
CA MET A 101 -9.83 15.10 17.61
C MET A 101 -11.33 15.27 17.88
N VAL A 102 -11.94 14.37 18.64
CA VAL A 102 -13.33 14.51 19.06
C VAL A 102 -13.49 15.68 20.05
N ALA A 103 -12.52 15.89 20.95
CA ALA A 103 -12.53 17.03 21.86
C ALA A 103 -12.36 18.38 21.14
N GLU A 104 -11.50 18.43 20.11
CA GLU A 104 -11.22 19.65 19.33
C GLU A 104 -12.37 20.03 18.37
N ARG A 105 -12.95 19.06 17.70
CA ARG A 105 -13.93 19.29 16.61
C ARG A 105 -15.38 18.95 16.97
N GLY A 106 -15.61 18.60 18.22
CA GLY A 106 -16.92 18.20 18.75
C GLY A 106 -17.31 16.75 18.43
N PRO A 107 -18.11 16.11 19.32
CA PRO A 107 -18.68 14.79 19.09
C PRO A 107 -19.81 14.86 18.07
N ILE A 108 -20.02 13.77 17.33
CA ILE A 108 -21.24 13.59 16.54
C ILE A 108 -22.36 13.15 17.50
N PRO A 109 -23.53 13.79 17.49
CA PRO A 109 -24.63 13.41 18.37
C PRO A 109 -24.99 11.93 18.24
N GLY A 110 -25.04 11.21 19.37
CA GLY A 110 -25.37 9.78 19.41
C GLY A 110 -24.30 8.82 18.90
N ALA A 111 -23.14 9.31 18.47
CA ALA A 111 -22.05 8.45 18.03
C ALA A 111 -21.28 7.82 19.20
N VAL A 112 -20.89 6.55 19.04
CA VAL A 112 -20.00 5.85 19.97
C VAL A 112 -18.56 6.02 19.49
N VAL A 113 -17.75 6.69 20.31
CA VAL A 113 -16.32 6.89 20.00
C VAL A 113 -15.56 5.61 20.35
N THR A 114 -14.83 5.08 19.38
CA THR A 114 -14.05 3.85 19.51
C THR A 114 -12.79 3.87 18.64
N ASP A 115 -11.98 2.83 18.74
CA ASP A 115 -10.84 2.57 17.87
C ASP A 115 -10.90 1.15 17.28
N LEU A 116 -10.04 0.85 16.32
CA LEU A 116 -9.99 -0.47 15.67
C LEU A 116 -9.67 -1.62 16.65
N GLY A 117 -8.99 -1.33 17.76
CA GLY A 117 -8.67 -2.32 18.80
C GLY A 117 -9.89 -2.67 19.66
N ARG A 118 -10.67 -1.66 20.04
CA ARG A 118 -11.87 -1.79 20.89
C ARG A 118 -13.15 -1.97 20.09
N LEU A 119 -13.10 -1.90 18.76
CA LEU A 119 -14.29 -1.96 17.91
C LEU A 119 -15.25 -3.07 18.27
N MET A 120 -14.76 -4.30 18.46
CA MET A 120 -15.60 -5.46 18.74
C MET A 120 -16.24 -5.41 20.12
N SER A 121 -15.55 -4.89 21.12
CA SER A 121 -16.14 -4.69 22.45
C SER A 121 -17.16 -3.57 22.49
N SER A 122 -16.97 -2.53 21.67
CA SER A 122 -17.93 -1.41 21.58
C SER A 122 -19.28 -1.79 20.97
N VAL A 123 -19.34 -2.89 20.22
CA VAL A 123 -20.56 -3.37 19.55
C VAL A 123 -21.03 -4.71 20.06
N ALA A 124 -20.43 -5.26 21.13
CA ALA A 124 -20.68 -6.62 21.61
C ALA A 124 -22.18 -6.89 21.89
N ASP A 125 -22.86 -5.89 22.44
CA ASP A 125 -24.27 -5.98 22.83
C ASP A 125 -25.23 -5.57 21.70
N TRP A 126 -24.73 -5.26 20.50
CA TRP A 126 -25.59 -4.83 19.41
C TRP A 126 -26.10 -6.02 18.59
N PRO A 127 -27.38 -6.05 18.25
CA PRO A 127 -27.92 -7.02 17.32
C PRO A 127 -27.18 -7.00 15.98
N LYS A 128 -27.04 -8.15 15.32
CA LYS A 128 -26.28 -8.26 14.05
C LYS A 128 -26.97 -7.58 12.86
N ASP A 129 -28.26 -7.34 12.95
CA ASP A 129 -29.07 -6.63 11.96
C ASP A 129 -29.07 -5.10 12.14
N THR A 130 -28.51 -4.61 13.25
CA THR A 130 -28.40 -3.16 13.51
C THR A 130 -27.67 -2.46 12.37
N PRO A 131 -28.27 -1.41 11.75
CA PRO A 131 -27.57 -0.59 10.78
C PRO A 131 -26.44 0.21 11.43
N ILE A 132 -25.21 0.06 10.93
CA ILE A 132 -24.02 0.71 11.49
C ILE A 132 -23.37 1.58 10.43
N VAL A 133 -23.02 2.81 10.82
CA VAL A 133 -22.19 3.71 10.02
C VAL A 133 -20.87 3.93 10.74
N THR A 134 -19.77 3.72 10.04
CA THR A 134 -18.42 3.96 10.55
C THR A 134 -17.84 5.22 9.92
N LEU A 135 -17.20 6.07 10.71
CA LEU A 135 -16.53 7.27 10.21
C LEU A 135 -15.16 7.46 10.85
N CYS A 136 -14.30 8.17 10.15
CA CYS A 136 -13.00 8.62 10.63
C CYS A 136 -12.66 10.00 10.03
N ALA A 137 -11.52 10.56 10.38
CA ALA A 137 -10.96 11.77 9.77
C ALA A 137 -9.63 11.47 9.06
N CYS A 138 -9.44 10.26 8.58
CA CYS A 138 -8.22 9.86 7.86
C CYS A 138 -8.42 9.95 6.34
N PRO A 139 -7.31 10.19 5.58
CA PRO A 139 -7.38 10.20 4.12
C PRO A 139 -8.02 8.92 3.58
N GLU A 140 -8.87 9.06 2.54
CA GLU A 140 -9.54 7.95 1.85
C GLU A 140 -10.40 7.03 2.75
N ASP A 141 -10.79 7.48 3.93
CA ASP A 141 -11.65 6.74 4.87
C ASP A 141 -11.10 5.35 5.27
N VAL A 142 -9.78 5.19 5.29
CA VAL A 142 -9.12 3.89 5.47
C VAL A 142 -9.53 3.21 6.78
N SER A 143 -9.57 3.94 7.89
CA SER A 143 -9.92 3.37 9.20
C SER A 143 -11.40 2.99 9.28
N SER A 144 -12.32 3.82 8.74
CA SER A 144 -13.76 3.53 8.72
C SER A 144 -14.08 2.33 7.83
N ARG A 145 -13.42 2.21 6.67
CA ARG A 145 -13.55 1.04 5.79
C ARG A 145 -13.02 -0.24 6.45
N ALA A 146 -11.87 -0.15 7.14
CA ALA A 146 -11.32 -1.29 7.88
C ALA A 146 -12.25 -1.74 9.02
N ALA A 147 -12.85 -0.80 9.75
CA ALA A 147 -13.84 -1.08 10.77
C ALA A 147 -15.09 -1.72 10.17
N ALA A 148 -15.64 -1.15 9.09
CA ALA A 148 -16.82 -1.70 8.42
C ALA A 148 -16.56 -3.13 7.94
N LYS A 149 -15.42 -3.38 7.30
CA LYS A 149 -15.06 -4.74 6.87
C LYS A 149 -14.95 -5.70 8.07
N LYS A 150 -14.30 -5.29 9.15
CA LYS A 150 -14.13 -6.13 10.35
C LYS A 150 -15.49 -6.49 10.98
N LEU A 151 -16.45 -5.57 10.97
CA LEU A 151 -17.79 -5.80 11.45
C LEU A 151 -18.61 -6.74 10.53
N LEU A 152 -18.53 -6.55 9.21
CA LEU A 152 -19.14 -7.44 8.22
C LEU A 152 -18.57 -8.86 8.32
N ASP A 153 -17.25 -9.00 8.46
CA ASP A 153 -16.59 -10.29 8.67
C ASP A 153 -17.01 -10.96 9.99
N ALA A 154 -17.43 -10.16 11.00
CA ALA A 154 -17.97 -10.64 12.28
C ALA A 154 -19.49 -10.92 12.25
N GLY A 155 -20.12 -10.80 11.07
CA GLY A 155 -21.52 -11.18 10.85
C GLY A 155 -22.54 -10.05 11.06
N TYR A 156 -22.12 -8.78 11.18
CA TYR A 156 -23.05 -7.65 11.09
C TYR A 156 -23.54 -7.49 9.65
N LEU A 157 -24.84 -7.34 9.44
CA LEU A 157 -25.44 -7.42 8.11
C LEU A 157 -25.44 -6.09 7.36
N SER A 158 -25.50 -4.96 8.06
CA SER A 158 -25.64 -3.63 7.49
C SER A 158 -24.60 -2.66 8.05
N VAL A 159 -23.42 -2.66 7.47
CA VAL A 159 -22.33 -1.75 7.88
C VAL A 159 -21.85 -0.96 6.68
N ARG A 160 -21.86 0.38 6.78
CA ARG A 160 -21.43 1.27 5.71
C ARG A 160 -20.45 2.34 6.22
N PRO A 161 -19.27 2.49 5.63
CA PRO A 161 -18.39 3.60 5.93
C PRO A 161 -18.92 4.90 5.34
N LEU A 162 -18.78 6.00 6.06
CA LEU A 162 -19.16 7.33 5.60
C LEU A 162 -18.13 7.83 4.58
N ARG A 163 -18.61 8.23 3.41
CA ARG A 163 -17.74 8.77 2.35
C ARG A 163 -17.24 10.16 2.74
N GLY A 164 -15.92 10.36 2.69
CA GLY A 164 -15.27 11.62 3.03
C GLY A 164 -15.23 11.91 4.53
N GLY A 165 -15.61 10.93 5.36
CA GLY A 165 -15.46 10.95 6.81
C GLY A 165 -16.12 12.13 7.50
N PHE A 166 -15.50 12.59 8.60
CA PHE A 166 -16.01 13.68 9.41
C PHE A 166 -16.07 15.02 8.68
N ASP A 167 -15.07 15.31 7.83
CA ASP A 167 -15.03 16.62 7.12
C ASP A 167 -16.19 16.77 6.16
N ALA A 168 -16.54 15.71 5.43
CA ALA A 168 -17.69 15.73 4.53
C ALA A 168 -19.03 15.78 5.28
N TRP A 169 -19.12 15.14 6.45
CA TRP A 169 -20.30 15.20 7.30
C TRP A 169 -20.50 16.61 7.87
N ALA A 170 -19.44 17.24 8.39
CA ALA A 170 -19.49 18.60 8.91
C ALA A 170 -19.93 19.60 7.84
N ALA A 171 -19.32 19.54 6.64
CA ALA A 171 -19.68 20.41 5.52
C ALA A 171 -21.14 20.22 5.07
N ALA A 172 -21.66 18.99 5.08
CA ALA A 172 -23.06 18.73 4.73
C ALA A 172 -24.03 19.24 5.78
N GLY A 173 -23.70 19.10 7.08
CA GLY A 173 -24.50 19.61 8.17
C GLY A 173 -24.57 21.13 8.22
N GLU A 174 -23.44 21.81 7.98
CA GLU A 174 -23.39 23.26 7.83
C GLU A 174 -24.28 23.76 6.67
N ALA A 175 -24.21 23.07 5.52
CA ALA A 175 -25.02 23.42 4.35
C ALA A 175 -26.53 23.25 4.58
N GLN A 176 -26.95 22.39 5.52
CA GLN A 176 -28.34 22.16 5.87
C GLN A 176 -28.80 22.94 7.12
N GLY A 177 -27.90 23.71 7.75
CA GLY A 177 -28.21 24.46 8.97
C GLY A 177 -28.49 23.59 10.20
N GLN A 178 -28.03 22.36 10.22
CA GLN A 178 -28.32 21.35 11.26
C GLN A 178 -27.19 21.21 12.32
N LEU A 179 -26.10 21.95 12.17
CA LEU A 179 -24.92 21.87 13.03
C LEU A 179 -24.81 23.07 13.99
N TYR A 180 -25.89 23.35 14.76
CA TYR A 180 -25.77 24.23 15.95
C TYR A 180 -26.80 23.86 17.01
#